data_59149e68fbdfc040cbe8a15bd5b450eb
#
_entry.id   59149e68fbdfc040cbe8a15bd5b450eb
#
_cell.length_a   1.000
_cell.length_b   1.000
_cell.length_c   1.000
_cell.angle_alpha   90.00
_cell.angle_beta   90.00
_cell.angle_gamma   90.00
#
_symmetry.space_group_name_H-M   'P 1'
#
loop_
_entity.id
_entity.type
_entity.pdbx_description
1 polymer ?
#
loop_
_entity_poly.entity_id
_entity_poly.type
_entity_poly.pdbx_seq_one_letter_code
_entity_poly.pdbx_strand_id
1 'polypeptide(L)'
;KIDESESSLSDKEGYLGFKVKVQDKSGNERIIEFSDDETSLTQILPETPVTQTTNTSGDRARVDTKHPEVTTVALTSSNSGANTEEFPDTRLVRDGDTLTLSFETSERISLKSDLGGIQKPQVIFYSGEDELVVSDENITLQDTDGDTGRKWQAELVTDSSLSALSEKEGFLGFKVTVLDKAGNQRMIRFADDETSLTQQTMEGEGSFITSIDTYRARIDTKAPVLSGLSLASTNTGITDSDRSEVLLATTDDTLTLFFETNERIASPEDVALAPEIEIHDNDSNKIGIGTVSVQSTDAGTERLWKAEFTVPGEESFANY
;
A
#
# COMPACT_ATOMS: atom_id res chain seq x y z
N LYS A 1 -26.98 27.11 -3.46
CA LYS A 1 -25.59 26.72 -3.62
C LYS A 1 -24.74 27.85 -3.01
N ILE A 2 -23.92 27.52 -2.02
CA ILE A 2 -22.97 28.46 -1.40
C ILE A 2 -21.80 28.58 -2.38
N ASP A 3 -21.42 29.81 -2.69
CA ASP A 3 -20.32 30.09 -3.59
C ASP A 3 -19.01 30.22 -2.77
N GLU A 4 -18.12 29.24 -2.94
CA GLU A 4 -16.83 29.20 -2.25
C GLU A 4 -15.85 30.29 -2.72
N SER A 5 -16.16 30.98 -3.83
CA SER A 5 -15.33 32.10 -4.32
C SER A 5 -15.38 33.33 -3.39
N GLU A 6 -16.37 33.38 -2.49
CA GLU A 6 -16.42 34.36 -1.41
C GLU A 6 -15.41 33.98 -0.33
N SER A 7 -14.32 34.71 -0.22
CA SER A 7 -13.21 34.45 0.73
C SER A 7 -13.63 34.33 2.20
N SER A 8 -14.84 34.83 2.52
CA SER A 8 -15.43 34.76 3.87
C SER A 8 -16.04 33.39 4.20
N LEU A 9 -16.28 32.51 3.19
CA LEU A 9 -16.90 31.19 3.36
C LEU A 9 -15.93 30.02 3.11
N SER A 10 -14.70 30.31 2.69
CA SER A 10 -13.68 29.28 2.52
C SER A 10 -13.28 28.71 3.88
N ASP A 11 -13.16 27.39 3.98
CA ASP A 11 -12.76 26.66 5.19
C ASP A 11 -13.60 27.02 6.44
N LYS A 12 -14.87 27.29 6.26
CA LYS A 12 -15.80 27.59 7.35
C LYS A 12 -16.62 26.37 7.74
N GLU A 13 -16.72 26.21 9.04
CA GLU A 13 -17.58 25.22 9.67
C GLU A 13 -18.36 25.89 10.81
N GLY A 14 -19.67 25.67 10.87
CA GLY A 14 -20.50 26.23 11.95
C GLY A 14 -21.94 26.42 11.58
N TYR A 15 -22.75 26.74 12.60
CA TYR A 15 -24.18 27.02 12.43
C TYR A 15 -24.39 28.45 11.92
N LEU A 16 -25.43 28.62 11.10
CA LEU A 16 -25.74 29.92 10.49
C LEU A 16 -26.72 30.71 11.35
N GLY A 17 -26.30 31.91 11.73
CA GLY A 17 -27.22 32.98 12.10
C GLY A 17 -27.70 33.76 10.88
N PHE A 18 -28.75 34.51 11.04
CA PHE A 18 -29.23 35.38 9.97
C PHE A 18 -29.86 36.69 10.52
N LYS A 19 -29.87 37.70 9.67
CA LYS A 19 -30.43 39.01 9.98
C LYS A 19 -31.45 39.38 8.92
N VAL A 20 -32.67 39.72 9.37
CA VAL A 20 -33.77 40.17 8.51
C VAL A 20 -34.05 41.63 8.80
N LYS A 21 -33.99 42.46 7.78
CA LYS A 21 -34.34 43.84 7.84
C LYS A 21 -35.69 44.00 7.12
N VAL A 22 -36.69 44.52 7.83
CA VAL A 22 -38.02 44.85 7.26
C VAL A 22 -38.32 46.31 7.44
N GLN A 23 -39.01 46.91 6.45
CA GLN A 23 -39.43 48.29 6.47
C GLN A 23 -40.90 48.38 6.05
N ASP A 24 -41.69 49.15 6.78
CA ASP A 24 -43.07 49.40 6.41
C ASP A 24 -43.18 50.51 5.33
N LYS A 25 -44.37 50.73 4.83
CA LYS A 25 -44.63 51.75 3.81
C LYS A 25 -44.40 53.19 4.30
N SER A 26 -44.33 53.40 5.61
CA SER A 26 -44.11 54.69 6.25
C SER A 26 -42.61 54.94 6.47
N GLY A 27 -41.76 53.98 6.15
CA GLY A 27 -40.32 54.07 6.31
C GLY A 27 -39.83 53.60 7.67
N ASN A 28 -40.69 53.05 8.56
CA ASN A 28 -40.26 52.47 9.82
C ASN A 28 -39.54 51.17 9.57
N GLU A 29 -38.34 51.04 10.16
CA GLU A 29 -37.46 49.91 9.96
C GLU A 29 -37.40 49.05 11.22
N ARG A 30 -37.39 47.73 11.03
CA ARG A 30 -37.11 46.78 12.07
C ARG A 30 -36.08 45.75 11.60
N ILE A 31 -35.10 45.50 12.45
CA ILE A 31 -34.12 44.48 12.23
C ILE A 31 -34.39 43.34 13.23
N ILE A 32 -34.44 42.12 12.70
CA ILE A 32 -34.55 40.88 13.48
C ILE A 32 -33.30 40.08 13.22
N GLU A 33 -32.57 39.75 14.28
CA GLU A 33 -31.33 39.00 14.20
C GLU A 33 -31.51 37.66 14.94
N PHE A 34 -31.06 36.58 14.32
CA PHE A 34 -31.00 35.24 14.90
C PHE A 34 -29.56 34.78 14.95
N SER A 35 -29.14 34.31 16.10
CA SER A 35 -27.85 33.67 16.32
C SER A 35 -28.05 32.22 16.69
N ASP A 36 -27.24 31.33 16.14
CA ASP A 36 -27.20 29.92 16.51
C ASP A 36 -25.93 29.69 17.35
N ASP A 37 -26.11 29.18 18.57
CA ASP A 37 -25.03 28.89 19.53
C ASP A 37 -24.68 27.39 19.55
N GLU A 38 -25.00 26.64 18.49
CA GLU A 38 -24.85 25.19 18.36
C GLU A 38 -25.89 24.38 19.16
N THR A 39 -26.59 25.00 20.09
CA THR A 39 -27.65 24.33 20.86
C THR A 39 -29.04 24.77 20.43
N SER A 40 -29.19 26.04 20.10
CA SER A 40 -30.47 26.64 19.73
C SER A 40 -30.32 27.87 18.83
N LEU A 41 -31.33 28.09 17.99
CA LEU A 41 -31.47 29.32 17.24
C LEU A 41 -32.18 30.36 18.11
N THR A 42 -31.52 31.43 18.50
CA THR A 42 -32.05 32.45 19.42
C THR A 42 -32.23 33.79 18.70
N GLN A 43 -33.43 34.39 18.87
CA GLN A 43 -33.70 35.75 18.39
C GLN A 43 -33.02 36.79 19.31
N ILE A 44 -32.27 37.70 18.73
CA ILE A 44 -31.68 38.85 19.43
C ILE A 44 -32.53 40.07 19.15
N LEU A 45 -33.08 40.70 20.23
CA LEU A 45 -33.83 41.96 20.11
C LEU A 45 -32.95 43.14 20.57
N PRO A 46 -32.91 44.27 19.83
CA PRO A 46 -31.96 45.34 20.09
C PRO A 46 -32.18 46.15 21.37
N GLU A 47 -33.36 46.08 22.02
CA GLU A 47 -33.66 46.97 23.16
C GLU A 47 -34.21 46.29 24.41
N THR A 48 -34.57 45.01 24.39
CA THR A 48 -34.91 44.21 25.57
C THR A 48 -34.57 42.76 25.28
N PRO A 49 -33.90 42.05 26.20
CA PRO A 49 -33.61 40.63 26.00
C PRO A 49 -34.92 39.83 26.26
N VAL A 50 -35.82 39.83 25.34
CA VAL A 50 -36.89 38.83 25.30
C VAL A 50 -36.36 37.67 24.50
N THR A 51 -35.79 36.72 25.18
CA THR A 51 -35.38 35.43 24.64
C THR A 51 -36.68 34.70 24.26
N GLN A 52 -37.20 34.88 23.06
CA GLN A 52 -38.11 33.93 22.49
C GLN A 52 -37.28 32.83 21.87
N THR A 53 -37.09 31.79 22.61
CA THR A 53 -36.58 30.51 22.10
C THR A 53 -37.68 29.95 21.19
N THR A 54 -37.62 30.25 19.92
CA THR A 54 -38.32 29.43 18.93
C THR A 54 -37.47 28.18 18.78
N ASN A 55 -37.82 27.14 19.54
CA ASN A 55 -37.22 25.85 19.40
C ASN A 55 -37.72 25.23 18.09
N THR A 56 -37.11 25.59 16.99
CA THR A 56 -37.38 25.03 15.68
C THR A 56 -36.38 23.86 15.49
N SER A 57 -36.74 22.71 16.07
CA SER A 57 -36.01 21.46 15.89
C SER A 57 -36.11 20.93 14.46
N GLY A 58 -35.57 21.61 13.50
CA GLY A 58 -35.64 21.19 12.09
C GLY A 58 -35.14 22.24 11.11
N ASP A 59 -35.10 23.51 11.53
CA ASP A 59 -34.84 24.62 10.61
C ASP A 59 -33.48 25.31 10.85
N ARG A 60 -32.52 24.59 11.46
CA ARG A 60 -31.16 25.08 11.66
C ARG A 60 -30.33 24.73 10.44
N ALA A 61 -29.49 25.65 10.01
CA ALA A 61 -28.57 25.43 8.92
C ALA A 61 -27.11 25.48 9.43
N ARG A 62 -26.34 24.52 9.01
CA ARG A 62 -24.88 24.48 9.24
C ARG A 62 -24.17 24.67 7.90
N VAL A 63 -23.19 25.54 7.87
CA VAL A 63 -22.22 25.65 6.80
C VAL A 63 -21.06 24.73 7.11
N ASP A 64 -20.65 24.01 6.10
CA ASP A 64 -19.44 23.23 6.13
C ASP A 64 -18.81 23.29 4.73
N THR A 65 -17.73 24.06 4.61
CA THR A 65 -16.91 24.21 3.40
C THR A 65 -15.49 23.79 3.66
N LYS A 66 -15.23 23.21 4.84
CA LYS A 66 -13.93 22.69 5.21
C LYS A 66 -13.76 21.30 4.60
N HIS A 67 -12.67 21.10 3.90
CA HIS A 67 -12.36 19.80 3.35
C HIS A 67 -11.84 18.85 4.43
N PRO A 68 -12.21 17.56 4.40
CA PRO A 68 -11.65 16.57 5.30
C PRO A 68 -10.15 16.41 5.02
N GLU A 69 -9.36 16.23 6.07
CA GLU A 69 -7.93 15.99 5.98
C GLU A 69 -7.64 14.53 6.29
N VAL A 70 -6.63 13.94 5.64
CA VAL A 70 -6.04 12.67 6.08
C VAL A 70 -4.87 13.00 6.98
N THR A 71 -4.95 12.61 8.25
CA THR A 71 -4.01 13.00 9.30
C THR A 71 -2.89 11.99 9.50
N THR A 72 -3.18 10.72 9.29
CA THR A 72 -2.22 9.62 9.39
C THR A 72 -2.41 8.63 8.26
N VAL A 73 -1.32 8.01 7.83
CA VAL A 73 -1.31 6.88 6.91
C VAL A 73 -0.31 5.83 7.38
N ALA A 74 -0.63 4.56 7.23
CA ALA A 74 0.26 3.45 7.49
C ALA A 74 0.07 2.36 6.43
N LEU A 75 1.17 1.86 5.88
CA LEU A 75 1.16 0.83 4.85
C LEU A 75 1.82 -0.44 5.38
N THR A 76 1.16 -1.58 5.21
CA THR A 76 1.68 -2.89 5.61
C THR A 76 1.47 -3.91 4.51
N SER A 77 2.26 -4.98 4.52
CA SER A 77 2.12 -6.13 3.63
C SER A 77 2.03 -7.42 4.43
N SER A 78 1.28 -8.39 3.95
CA SER A 78 1.25 -9.75 4.51
C SER A 78 2.55 -10.52 4.25
N ASN A 79 3.38 -10.02 3.33
CA ASN A 79 4.70 -10.60 3.09
C ASN A 79 5.61 -10.41 4.30
N SER A 80 5.91 -11.51 4.98
CA SER A 80 6.86 -11.53 6.09
C SER A 80 8.32 -11.68 5.63
N GLY A 81 8.54 -11.73 4.33
CA GLY A 81 9.86 -11.80 3.71
C GLY A 81 10.73 -10.66 4.19
N ALA A 82 11.96 -10.98 4.53
CA ALA A 82 12.90 -10.09 5.15
C ALA A 82 12.97 -8.74 4.45
N ASN A 83 12.94 -7.67 5.25
CA ASN A 83 13.47 -6.39 4.81
C ASN A 83 14.85 -6.66 4.25
N THR A 84 15.05 -6.46 2.97
CA THR A 84 16.37 -6.60 2.41
C THR A 84 17.25 -5.52 3.02
N GLU A 85 18.53 -5.81 3.27
CA GLU A 85 19.49 -4.77 3.72
C GLU A 85 19.49 -3.56 2.76
N GLU A 86 19.13 -3.79 1.51
CA GLU A 86 19.02 -2.77 0.46
C GLU A 86 17.86 -1.79 0.70
N PHE A 87 16.74 -2.26 1.25
CA PHE A 87 15.54 -1.43 1.50
C PHE A 87 14.93 -1.71 2.88
N PRO A 88 15.61 -1.28 3.99
CA PRO A 88 15.18 -1.64 5.35
C PRO A 88 13.79 -1.13 5.73
N ASP A 89 13.34 -0.04 5.13
CA ASP A 89 12.03 0.60 5.39
C ASP A 89 10.97 0.21 4.34
N THR A 90 11.23 -0.83 3.56
CA THR A 90 10.36 -1.24 2.46
C THR A 90 9.71 -2.58 2.76
N ARG A 91 8.40 -2.68 2.53
CA ARG A 91 7.67 -3.94 2.54
C ARG A 91 7.62 -4.50 1.13
N LEU A 92 8.08 -5.73 0.97
CA LEU A 92 7.95 -6.44 -0.30
C LEU A 92 6.50 -6.92 -0.47
N VAL A 93 6.06 -6.93 -1.72
CA VAL A 93 4.73 -7.37 -2.14
C VAL A 93 4.89 -8.23 -3.37
N ARG A 94 4.54 -9.50 -3.27
CA ARG A 94 4.57 -10.47 -4.37
C ARG A 94 3.16 -10.94 -4.71
N ASP A 95 3.06 -11.82 -5.68
CA ASP A 95 1.81 -12.48 -6.04
C ASP A 95 1.18 -13.21 -4.84
N GLY A 96 -0.10 -12.98 -4.61
CA GLY A 96 -0.88 -13.55 -3.50
C GLY A 96 -0.76 -12.81 -2.17
N ASP A 97 0.07 -11.79 -2.05
CA ASP A 97 0.16 -10.97 -0.83
C ASP A 97 -1.01 -9.99 -0.70
N THR A 98 -1.26 -9.56 0.53
CA THR A 98 -2.22 -8.49 0.82
C THR A 98 -1.48 -7.24 1.25
N LEU A 99 -1.71 -6.16 0.53
CA LEU A 99 -1.24 -4.82 0.88
C LEU A 99 -2.38 -4.08 1.59
N THR A 100 -2.11 -3.59 2.80
CA THR A 100 -3.10 -2.88 3.62
C THR A 100 -2.66 -1.44 3.85
N LEU A 101 -3.47 -0.49 3.40
CA LEU A 101 -3.35 0.94 3.71
C LEU A 101 -4.34 1.29 4.81
N SER A 102 -3.82 1.71 5.96
CA SER A 102 -4.60 2.27 7.06
C SER A 102 -4.46 3.79 7.05
N PHE A 103 -5.55 4.51 7.29
CA PHE A 103 -5.52 5.97 7.36
C PHE A 103 -6.57 6.53 8.32
N GLU A 104 -6.31 7.73 8.86
CA GLU A 104 -7.25 8.46 9.71
C GLU A 104 -7.57 9.83 9.09
N THR A 105 -8.81 10.26 9.26
CA THR A 105 -9.29 11.56 8.78
C THR A 105 -9.52 12.52 9.94
N SER A 106 -9.41 13.84 9.69
CA SER A 106 -9.64 14.91 10.68
C SER A 106 -11.07 14.89 11.23
N GLU A 107 -12.00 14.41 10.42
CA GLU A 107 -13.42 14.36 10.72
C GLU A 107 -14.05 13.06 10.22
N ARG A 108 -15.30 12.82 10.61
CA ARG A 108 -16.08 11.69 10.11
C ARG A 108 -16.37 11.87 8.64
N ILE A 109 -15.87 10.97 7.80
CA ILE A 109 -16.20 10.93 6.38
C ILE A 109 -17.48 10.13 6.13
N SER A 110 -18.11 10.36 4.99
CA SER A 110 -19.40 9.79 4.66
C SER A 110 -19.30 8.30 4.39
N LEU A 111 -20.20 7.53 5.01
CA LEU A 111 -20.50 6.16 4.62
C LEU A 111 -21.59 6.15 3.55
N LYS A 112 -21.51 5.25 2.60
CA LYS A 112 -22.51 5.07 1.52
C LYS A 112 -23.93 4.96 2.02
N SER A 113 -24.15 4.45 3.24
CA SER A 113 -25.45 4.32 3.89
C SER A 113 -26.03 5.65 4.41
N ASP A 114 -25.17 6.63 4.71
CA ASP A 114 -25.56 7.85 5.41
C ASP A 114 -26.14 8.92 4.48
N LEU A 115 -25.83 8.87 3.18
CA LEU A 115 -26.15 9.91 2.21
C LEU A 115 -26.80 9.38 0.92
N GLY A 116 -27.52 8.27 0.99
CA GLY A 116 -28.35 7.80 -0.14
C GLY A 116 -27.58 7.46 -1.41
N GLY A 117 -26.31 7.11 -1.31
CA GLY A 117 -25.48 6.70 -2.45
C GLY A 117 -24.08 7.35 -2.52
N ILE A 118 -23.68 8.14 -1.54
CA ILE A 118 -22.33 8.72 -1.49
C ILE A 118 -21.33 7.68 -1.04
N GLN A 119 -20.19 7.69 -1.69
CA GLN A 119 -19.19 6.62 -1.70
C GLN A 119 -18.36 6.59 -0.43
N LYS A 120 -17.92 5.37 -0.04
CA LYS A 120 -16.76 5.15 0.82
C LYS A 120 -15.52 5.89 0.29
N PRO A 121 -14.47 6.06 1.08
CA PRO A 121 -13.18 6.50 0.56
C PRO A 121 -12.80 5.70 -0.67
N GLN A 122 -12.18 6.34 -1.63
CA GLN A 122 -11.57 5.64 -2.76
C GLN A 122 -10.08 5.54 -2.52
N VAL A 123 -9.52 4.35 -2.72
CA VAL A 123 -8.08 4.09 -2.61
C VAL A 123 -7.59 3.47 -3.90
N ILE A 124 -6.48 4.00 -4.41
CA ILE A 124 -5.82 3.52 -5.60
C ILE A 124 -4.33 3.40 -5.31
N PHE A 125 -3.76 2.23 -5.50
CA PHE A 125 -2.32 2.04 -5.58
C PHE A 125 -1.86 2.20 -7.02
N TYR A 126 -0.63 2.63 -7.23
CA TYR A 126 -0.09 2.77 -8.60
C TYR A 126 1.42 2.51 -8.63
N SER A 127 1.88 1.99 -9.77
CA SER A 127 3.29 1.85 -10.12
C SER A 127 3.49 2.41 -11.53
N GLY A 128 4.19 3.53 -11.63
CA GLY A 128 4.27 4.26 -12.89
C GLY A 128 2.88 4.75 -13.34
N GLU A 129 2.44 4.30 -14.52
CA GLU A 129 1.12 4.64 -15.09
C GLU A 129 0.03 3.61 -14.76
N ASP A 130 0.40 2.45 -14.20
CA ASP A 130 -0.55 1.38 -13.87
C ASP A 130 -1.25 1.68 -12.54
N GLU A 131 -2.58 1.70 -12.57
CA GLU A 131 -3.44 1.94 -11.42
C GLU A 131 -4.16 0.68 -10.97
N LEU A 132 -4.16 0.44 -9.66
CA LEU A 132 -4.81 -0.67 -8.99
C LEU A 132 -5.86 -0.11 -8.04
N VAL A 133 -7.11 -0.13 -8.49
CA VAL A 133 -8.25 0.40 -7.70
C VAL A 133 -8.65 -0.63 -6.65
N VAL A 134 -8.66 -0.23 -5.38
CA VAL A 134 -9.20 -1.07 -4.30
C VAL A 134 -10.71 -1.09 -4.41
N SER A 135 -11.31 -2.29 -4.42
CA SER A 135 -12.77 -2.41 -4.49
C SER A 135 -13.44 -1.91 -3.19
N ASP A 136 -14.65 -1.38 -3.30
CA ASP A 136 -15.41 -0.83 -2.17
C ASP A 136 -15.61 -1.83 -1.02
N GLU A 137 -15.70 -3.13 -1.31
CA GLU A 137 -15.85 -4.17 -0.31
C GLU A 137 -14.61 -4.34 0.57
N ASN A 138 -13.43 -4.05 0.01
CA ASN A 138 -12.14 -4.14 0.69
C ASN A 138 -11.75 -2.82 1.39
N ILE A 139 -12.63 -1.82 1.42
CA ILE A 139 -12.45 -0.59 2.17
C ILE A 139 -13.40 -0.61 3.36
N THR A 140 -12.86 -0.66 4.57
CA THR A 140 -13.61 -0.86 5.81
C THR A 140 -13.17 0.10 6.91
N LEU A 141 -14.04 0.31 7.91
CA LEU A 141 -13.63 0.96 9.15
C LEU A 141 -12.76 -0.01 9.96
N GLN A 142 -11.73 0.52 10.60
CA GLN A 142 -10.91 -0.26 11.52
C GLN A 142 -11.68 -0.59 12.80
N ASP A 143 -11.43 -1.76 13.40
CA ASP A 143 -12.01 -2.17 14.69
C ASP A 143 -11.71 -1.14 15.80
N THR A 144 -10.59 -0.43 15.69
CA THR A 144 -10.16 0.62 16.62
C THR A 144 -10.84 1.98 16.40
N ASP A 145 -11.74 2.11 15.41
CA ASP A 145 -12.40 3.38 15.09
C ASP A 145 -13.34 3.87 16.19
N GLY A 146 -13.98 2.95 16.95
CA GLY A 146 -14.88 3.31 18.03
C GLY A 146 -16.11 4.10 17.55
N ASP A 147 -16.64 3.80 16.38
CA ASP A 147 -17.79 4.45 15.73
C ASP A 147 -17.58 5.94 15.37
N THR A 148 -16.34 6.40 15.32
CA THR A 148 -16.04 7.78 14.93
C THR A 148 -16.18 8.01 13.41
N GLY A 149 -16.06 6.97 12.60
CA GLY A 149 -16.08 7.02 11.13
C GLY A 149 -14.83 7.70 10.55
N ARG A 150 -13.71 7.65 11.27
CA ARG A 150 -12.47 8.36 10.94
C ARG A 150 -11.31 7.45 10.59
N LYS A 151 -11.28 6.22 11.13
CA LYS A 151 -10.19 5.28 10.92
C LYS A 151 -10.59 4.21 9.92
N TRP A 152 -9.88 4.19 8.82
CA TRP A 152 -10.16 3.33 7.67
C TRP A 152 -9.00 2.42 7.34
N GLN A 153 -9.32 1.32 6.72
CA GLN A 153 -8.35 0.46 6.04
C GLN A 153 -8.84 0.09 4.66
N ALA A 154 -7.90 -0.05 3.74
CA ALA A 154 -8.10 -0.52 2.38
C ALA A 154 -7.14 -1.67 2.09
N GLU A 155 -7.65 -2.80 1.63
CA GLU A 155 -6.88 -4.00 1.36
C GLU A 155 -6.86 -4.30 -0.14
N LEU A 156 -5.67 -4.48 -0.67
CA LEU A 156 -5.42 -4.92 -2.05
C LEU A 156 -4.74 -6.29 -2.01
N VAL A 157 -5.42 -7.31 -2.49
CA VAL A 157 -4.79 -8.61 -2.77
C VAL A 157 -4.09 -8.51 -4.12
N THR A 158 -2.80 -8.75 -4.14
CA THR A 158 -2.01 -8.77 -5.38
C THR A 158 -2.25 -10.09 -6.11
N ASP A 159 -2.56 -10.00 -7.39
CA ASP A 159 -2.80 -11.14 -8.26
C ASP A 159 -2.10 -10.89 -9.61
N SER A 160 -1.05 -11.65 -9.88
CA SER A 160 -0.26 -11.55 -11.11
C SER A 160 -1.04 -11.92 -12.37
N SER A 161 -2.24 -12.54 -12.23
CA SER A 161 -3.16 -12.75 -13.36
C SER A 161 -3.75 -11.42 -13.88
N LEU A 162 -3.75 -10.36 -13.04
CA LEU A 162 -4.07 -9.01 -13.48
C LEU A 162 -2.92 -8.47 -14.34
N SER A 163 -3.23 -8.05 -15.56
CA SER A 163 -2.21 -7.58 -16.52
C SER A 163 -1.35 -6.42 -15.98
N ALA A 164 -1.91 -5.62 -15.08
CA ALA A 164 -1.21 -4.52 -14.41
C ALA A 164 -0.14 -4.98 -13.40
N LEU A 165 -0.19 -6.23 -12.94
CA LEU A 165 0.72 -6.79 -11.93
C LEU A 165 1.64 -7.89 -12.47
N SER A 166 1.42 -8.35 -13.70
CA SER A 166 2.25 -9.40 -14.32
C SER A 166 3.64 -8.88 -14.61
N GLU A 167 4.67 -9.61 -14.15
CA GLU A 167 6.09 -9.27 -14.36
C GLU A 167 6.45 -7.84 -13.92
N LYS A 168 5.77 -7.33 -12.88
CA LYS A 168 6.01 -5.98 -12.33
C LYS A 168 7.08 -5.99 -11.26
N GLU A 169 7.87 -4.94 -11.30
CA GLU A 169 8.87 -4.62 -10.30
C GLU A 169 8.94 -3.10 -10.12
N GLY A 170 8.87 -2.63 -8.89
CA GLY A 170 8.98 -1.20 -8.59
C GLY A 170 8.27 -0.77 -7.31
N PHE A 171 8.50 0.48 -6.93
CA PHE A 171 7.85 1.05 -5.76
C PHE A 171 6.41 1.45 -6.06
N LEU A 172 5.56 1.32 -5.03
CA LEU A 172 4.15 1.65 -5.11
C LEU A 172 3.88 3.02 -4.47
N GLY A 173 3.22 3.87 -5.24
CA GLY A 173 2.52 5.02 -4.72
C GLY A 173 1.07 4.69 -4.41
N PHE A 174 0.36 5.62 -3.77
CA PHE A 174 -1.07 5.50 -3.55
C PHE A 174 -1.75 6.87 -3.54
N LYS A 175 -3.06 6.87 -3.81
CA LYS A 175 -3.93 8.02 -3.64
C LYS A 175 -5.18 7.64 -2.86
N VAL A 176 -5.61 8.56 -1.99
CA VAL A 176 -6.81 8.41 -1.17
C VAL A 176 -7.72 9.60 -1.46
N THR A 177 -8.95 9.31 -1.84
CA THR A 177 -9.99 10.33 -2.02
C THR A 177 -11.03 10.15 -0.94
N VAL A 178 -11.29 11.20 -0.16
CA VAL A 178 -12.26 11.23 0.92
C VAL A 178 -13.32 12.29 0.65
N LEU A 179 -14.53 12.04 1.17
CA LEU A 179 -15.69 12.92 1.03
C LEU A 179 -16.35 13.05 2.40
N ASP A 180 -16.56 14.27 2.88
CA ASP A 180 -17.29 14.51 4.11
C ASP A 180 -18.82 14.43 3.92
N LYS A 181 -19.58 14.63 5.00
CA LYS A 181 -21.05 14.63 4.97
C LYS A 181 -21.66 15.83 4.25
N ALA A 182 -20.93 16.93 4.14
CA ALA A 182 -21.37 18.13 3.43
C ALA A 182 -21.13 18.03 1.93
N GLY A 183 -20.31 17.08 1.49
CA GLY A 183 -19.94 16.86 0.10
C GLY A 183 -18.62 17.51 -0.29
N ASN A 184 -17.80 17.96 0.68
CA ASN A 184 -16.48 18.47 0.39
C ASN A 184 -15.53 17.30 0.16
N GLN A 185 -14.82 17.34 -0.95
CA GLN A 185 -13.92 16.27 -1.38
C GLN A 185 -12.46 16.68 -1.25
N ARG A 186 -11.62 15.78 -0.77
CA ARG A 186 -10.16 15.91 -0.82
C ARG A 186 -9.52 14.67 -1.40
N MET A 187 -8.52 14.86 -2.24
CA MET A 187 -7.65 13.81 -2.75
C MET A 187 -6.23 14.05 -2.27
N ILE A 188 -5.58 13.00 -1.80
CA ILE A 188 -4.20 13.00 -1.35
C ILE A 188 -3.46 11.96 -2.15
N ARG A 189 -2.30 12.31 -2.68
CA ARG A 189 -1.45 11.42 -3.46
C ARG A 189 -0.07 11.31 -2.82
N PHE A 190 0.42 10.08 -2.73
CA PHE A 190 1.79 9.76 -2.36
C PHE A 190 2.49 9.09 -3.54
N ALA A 191 3.63 9.62 -3.90
CA ALA A 191 4.52 9.00 -4.87
C ALA A 191 5.79 8.52 -4.20
N ASP A 192 6.24 7.35 -4.59
CA ASP A 192 7.56 6.84 -4.25
C ASP A 192 8.50 7.07 -5.44
N ASP A 193 9.62 7.73 -5.19
CA ASP A 193 10.65 8.07 -6.18
C ASP A 193 11.88 7.15 -6.09
N GLU A 194 11.69 5.94 -5.50
CA GLU A 194 12.72 4.94 -5.20
C GLU A 194 13.64 5.33 -4.03
N THR A 195 13.61 6.57 -3.59
CA THR A 195 14.39 7.05 -2.43
C THR A 195 13.52 7.32 -1.22
N SER A 196 12.32 7.85 -1.44
CA SER A 196 11.38 8.22 -0.39
C SER A 196 9.94 8.22 -0.88
N LEU A 197 9.03 7.97 0.05
CA LEU A 197 7.60 8.17 -0.18
C LEU A 197 7.24 9.62 0.16
N THR A 198 6.86 10.41 -0.83
CA THR A 198 6.54 11.83 -0.67
C THR A 198 5.09 12.14 -1.00
N GLN A 199 4.47 13.00 -0.17
CA GLN A 199 3.17 13.55 -0.49
C GLN A 199 3.30 14.54 -1.66
N GLN A 200 2.49 14.32 -2.69
CA GLN A 200 2.37 15.27 -3.80
C GLN A 200 1.24 16.25 -3.49
N THR A 201 1.57 17.53 -3.40
CA THR A 201 0.58 18.61 -3.31
C THR A 201 -0.01 18.87 -4.69
N MET A 202 -1.34 18.80 -4.79
CA MET A 202 -2.05 19.29 -5.96
C MET A 202 -2.08 20.84 -5.91
N GLU A 203 -2.17 21.51 -7.08
CA GLU A 203 -2.23 22.98 -7.12
C GLU A 203 -3.37 23.50 -6.22
N GLY A 204 -3.02 24.36 -5.24
CA GLY A 204 -3.96 24.94 -4.29
C GLY A 204 -4.14 24.20 -2.97
N GLU A 205 -3.49 23.07 -2.75
CA GLU A 205 -3.57 22.30 -1.52
C GLU A 205 -2.26 22.34 -0.73
N GLY A 206 -2.35 22.60 0.57
CA GLY A 206 -1.20 22.50 1.49
C GLY A 206 -0.82 21.07 1.80
N SER A 207 0.36 20.84 2.36
CA SER A 207 0.74 19.54 2.94
C SER A 207 0.03 19.38 4.28
N PHE A 208 -0.85 18.40 4.41
CA PHE A 208 -1.73 18.25 5.59
C PHE A 208 -1.42 17.03 6.45
N ILE A 209 -0.45 16.18 6.04
CA ILE A 209 -0.12 15.00 6.83
C ILE A 209 0.92 15.34 7.88
N THR A 210 0.54 15.16 9.14
CA THR A 210 1.38 15.42 10.29
C THR A 210 2.26 14.24 10.71
N SER A 211 1.92 13.03 10.27
CA SER A 211 2.69 11.82 10.56
C SER A 211 2.56 10.81 9.44
N ILE A 212 3.70 10.48 8.83
CA ILE A 212 3.85 9.34 7.95
C ILE A 212 4.59 8.28 8.76
N ASP A 213 3.84 7.36 9.35
CA ASP A 213 4.40 6.16 9.98
C ASP A 213 4.24 5.01 8.98
N THR A 214 4.94 5.15 7.85
CA THR A 214 4.76 4.19 6.78
C THR A 214 6.06 3.55 6.38
N TYR A 215 5.96 2.25 6.19
CA TYR A 215 6.87 1.55 5.33
C TYR A 215 6.56 1.91 3.86
N ARG A 216 7.58 1.94 3.05
CA ARG A 216 7.44 1.96 1.59
C ARG A 216 7.00 0.57 1.14
N ALA A 217 6.31 0.47 0.03
CA ALA A 217 5.96 -0.83 -0.58
C ALA A 217 6.64 -0.95 -1.95
N ARG A 218 7.26 -2.10 -2.18
CA ARG A 218 7.84 -2.47 -3.47
C ARG A 218 7.17 -3.75 -3.95
N ILE A 219 6.51 -3.65 -5.09
CA ILE A 219 5.96 -4.82 -5.76
C ILE A 219 7.08 -5.53 -6.52
N ASP A 220 7.07 -6.86 -6.45
CA ASP A 220 7.94 -7.72 -7.21
C ASP A 220 7.21 -9.03 -7.51
N THR A 221 6.66 -9.11 -8.72
CA THR A 221 5.98 -10.30 -9.24
C THR A 221 6.78 -10.96 -10.35
N LYS A 222 8.01 -10.48 -10.57
CA LYS A 222 8.90 -11.02 -11.58
C LYS A 222 9.70 -12.18 -11.01
N ALA A 223 9.65 -13.30 -11.70
CA ALA A 223 10.44 -14.46 -11.29
C ALA A 223 11.94 -14.26 -11.56
N PRO A 224 12.83 -14.73 -10.66
CA PRO A 224 14.26 -14.67 -10.90
C PRO A 224 14.68 -15.50 -12.13
N VAL A 225 15.65 -15.01 -12.86
CA VAL A 225 16.19 -15.67 -14.06
C VAL A 225 17.57 -16.24 -13.72
N LEU A 226 17.77 -17.52 -14.08
CA LEU A 226 19.06 -18.17 -13.95
C LEU A 226 19.93 -17.92 -15.18
N SER A 227 21.20 -17.68 -14.95
CA SER A 227 22.23 -17.49 -15.99
C SER A 227 23.55 -18.07 -15.52
N GLY A 228 24.56 -18.02 -16.37
CA GLY A 228 25.93 -18.38 -16.01
C GLY A 228 26.10 -19.82 -15.53
N LEU A 229 25.29 -20.77 -16.02
CA LEU A 229 25.36 -22.16 -15.58
C LEU A 229 26.67 -22.82 -16.00
N SER A 230 27.38 -23.41 -15.01
CA SER A 230 28.53 -24.26 -15.27
C SER A 230 28.65 -25.40 -14.27
N LEU A 231 29.18 -26.53 -14.69
CA LEU A 231 29.38 -27.72 -13.89
C LEU A 231 30.84 -28.02 -13.77
N ALA A 232 31.28 -28.44 -12.58
CA ALA A 232 32.61 -28.95 -12.30
C ALA A 232 32.53 -30.31 -11.61
N SER A 233 33.63 -31.10 -11.73
CA SER A 233 33.78 -32.37 -11.04
C SER A 233 35.16 -32.43 -10.36
N THR A 234 35.20 -33.07 -9.21
CA THR A 234 36.49 -33.38 -8.54
C THR A 234 37.26 -34.50 -9.23
N ASN A 235 36.64 -35.23 -10.15
CA ASN A 235 37.29 -36.23 -10.94
C ASN A 235 38.26 -35.57 -11.90
N THR A 236 39.55 -35.77 -11.67
CA THR A 236 40.63 -35.27 -12.52
C THR A 236 41.13 -36.32 -13.54
N GLY A 237 40.56 -37.53 -13.51
CA GLY A 237 40.91 -38.62 -14.39
C GLY A 237 40.08 -38.64 -15.67
N ILE A 238 40.75 -38.60 -16.79
CA ILE A 238 40.28 -38.92 -18.15
C ILE A 238 38.99 -38.23 -18.54
N THR A 239 39.08 -37.14 -19.27
CA THR A 239 38.01 -36.68 -20.18
C THR A 239 37.70 -37.85 -21.12
N ASP A 240 36.43 -38.15 -21.31
CA ASP A 240 36.00 -39.08 -22.34
C ASP A 240 36.60 -38.63 -23.68
N SER A 241 37.51 -39.44 -24.22
CA SER A 241 38.20 -39.10 -25.49
C SER A 241 37.26 -38.88 -26.65
N ASP A 242 36.04 -39.45 -26.53
CA ASP A 242 35.00 -39.37 -27.56
C ASP A 242 34.03 -38.19 -27.29
N ARG A 243 34.05 -37.59 -26.09
CA ARG A 243 33.20 -36.50 -25.64
C ARG A 243 33.96 -35.52 -24.76
N SER A 244 34.85 -34.76 -25.35
CA SER A 244 35.73 -33.83 -24.62
C SER A 244 35.01 -32.79 -23.74
N GLU A 245 33.71 -32.64 -23.90
CA GLU A 245 32.88 -31.71 -23.15
C GLU A 245 32.10 -32.36 -21.97
N VAL A 246 32.25 -33.70 -21.77
CA VAL A 246 31.57 -34.44 -20.72
C VAL A 246 32.51 -34.57 -19.50
N LEU A 247 32.07 -34.03 -18.38
CA LEU A 247 32.73 -34.27 -17.08
C LEU A 247 32.36 -35.67 -16.59
N LEU A 248 33.35 -36.40 -16.15
CA LEU A 248 33.16 -37.70 -15.52
C LEU A 248 33.08 -37.55 -14.01
N ALA A 249 32.28 -38.38 -13.37
CA ALA A 249 32.19 -38.52 -11.93
C ALA A 249 32.00 -39.97 -11.57
N THR A 250 32.68 -40.44 -10.53
CA THR A 250 32.51 -41.77 -9.93
C THR A 250 32.09 -41.65 -8.47
N THR A 251 31.90 -42.77 -7.80
CA THR A 251 31.63 -42.78 -6.37
C THR A 251 32.58 -41.87 -5.60
N ASP A 252 32.06 -41.13 -4.63
CA ASP A 252 32.76 -40.15 -3.79
C ASP A 252 33.27 -38.90 -4.49
N ASP A 253 33.13 -38.79 -5.82
CA ASP A 253 33.38 -37.51 -6.48
C ASP A 253 32.32 -36.48 -6.15
N THR A 254 32.75 -35.21 -6.10
CA THR A 254 31.81 -34.09 -5.92
C THR A 254 31.60 -33.38 -7.24
N LEU A 255 30.32 -33.29 -7.62
CA LEU A 255 29.84 -32.41 -8.68
C LEU A 255 29.47 -31.06 -8.07
N THR A 256 29.94 -29.99 -8.68
CA THR A 256 29.61 -28.61 -8.28
C THR A 256 28.95 -27.89 -9.44
N LEU A 257 27.68 -27.54 -9.25
CA LEU A 257 26.94 -26.67 -10.15
C LEU A 257 27.10 -25.22 -9.71
N PHE A 258 27.60 -24.36 -10.61
CA PHE A 258 27.64 -22.91 -10.41
C PHE A 258 26.53 -22.28 -11.24
N PHE A 259 25.86 -21.28 -10.66
CA PHE A 259 24.83 -20.51 -11.35
C PHE A 259 24.76 -19.08 -10.82
N GLU A 260 24.23 -18.20 -11.63
CA GLU A 260 24.01 -16.79 -11.32
C GLU A 260 22.53 -16.47 -11.49
N THR A 261 22.00 -15.58 -10.63
CA THR A 261 20.66 -15.03 -10.76
C THR A 261 20.72 -13.55 -11.17
N ASN A 262 19.72 -13.09 -11.92
CA ASN A 262 19.62 -11.70 -12.34
C ASN A 262 19.37 -10.76 -11.16
N GLU A 263 18.88 -11.29 -10.05
CA GLU A 263 18.53 -10.58 -8.84
C GLU A 263 18.98 -11.34 -7.60
N ARG A 264 18.95 -10.67 -6.44
CA ARG A 264 19.21 -11.28 -5.14
C ARG A 264 18.09 -12.26 -4.83
N ILE A 265 18.41 -13.50 -4.55
CA ILE A 265 17.45 -14.51 -4.08
C ILE A 265 17.65 -14.76 -2.59
N ALA A 266 16.68 -15.45 -1.97
CA ALA A 266 16.71 -15.74 -0.54
C ALA A 266 18.02 -16.41 -0.11
N SER A 267 18.58 -15.96 1.03
CA SER A 267 19.79 -16.53 1.60
C SER A 267 19.57 -17.99 2.02
N PRO A 268 20.59 -18.86 1.91
CA PRO A 268 20.54 -20.24 2.45
C PRO A 268 20.24 -20.30 3.95
N GLU A 269 20.45 -19.21 4.68
CA GLU A 269 20.12 -19.11 6.11
C GLU A 269 18.58 -19.03 6.32
N ASP A 270 17.84 -18.60 5.31
CA ASP A 270 16.39 -18.62 5.30
C ASP A 270 15.91 -19.96 4.70
N VAL A 271 15.84 -20.98 5.54
CA VAL A 271 15.58 -22.38 5.15
C VAL A 271 14.27 -22.54 4.35
N ALA A 272 13.33 -21.63 4.49
CA ALA A 272 12.04 -21.69 3.79
C ALA A 272 12.11 -21.20 2.33
N LEU A 273 13.14 -20.43 1.99
CA LEU A 273 13.27 -19.76 0.69
C LEU A 273 14.59 -20.05 -0.02
N ALA A 274 15.46 -20.91 0.57
CA ALA A 274 16.72 -21.28 -0.04
C ALA A 274 16.51 -21.98 -1.39
N PRO A 275 17.39 -21.74 -2.39
CA PRO A 275 17.34 -22.49 -3.65
C PRO A 275 17.44 -24.01 -3.39
N GLU A 276 16.65 -24.77 -4.09
CA GLU A 276 16.68 -26.24 -4.04
C GLU A 276 17.21 -26.79 -5.36
N ILE A 277 18.19 -27.68 -5.30
CA ILE A 277 18.78 -28.32 -6.47
C ILE A 277 18.61 -29.83 -6.36
N GLU A 278 17.86 -30.38 -7.29
CA GLU A 278 17.71 -31.82 -7.43
C GLU A 278 18.60 -32.35 -8.57
N ILE A 279 19.27 -33.46 -8.32
CA ILE A 279 20.06 -34.17 -9.31
C ILE A 279 19.28 -35.38 -9.77
N HIS A 280 19.15 -35.52 -11.08
CA HIS A 280 18.39 -36.58 -11.73
C HIS A 280 19.29 -37.41 -12.67
N ASP A 281 18.99 -38.68 -12.81
CA ASP A 281 19.56 -39.55 -13.84
C ASP A 281 18.91 -39.32 -15.21
N ASN A 282 19.35 -40.08 -16.21
CA ASN A 282 18.83 -40.00 -17.59
C ASN A 282 17.33 -40.43 -17.71
N ASP A 283 16.85 -41.20 -16.76
CA ASP A 283 15.46 -41.67 -16.69
C ASP A 283 14.57 -40.78 -15.82
N SER A 284 15.10 -39.58 -15.45
CA SER A 284 14.43 -38.61 -14.56
C SER A 284 14.20 -39.08 -13.13
N ASN A 285 14.90 -40.09 -12.66
CA ASN A 285 14.86 -40.47 -11.26
C ASN A 285 15.74 -39.55 -10.46
N LYS A 286 15.25 -39.06 -9.31
CA LYS A 286 16.04 -38.29 -8.38
C LYS A 286 17.13 -39.14 -7.76
N ILE A 287 18.38 -38.73 -7.93
CA ILE A 287 19.55 -39.42 -7.39
C ILE A 287 20.19 -38.65 -6.21
N GLY A 288 19.76 -37.44 -5.97
CA GLY A 288 20.21 -36.68 -4.80
C GLY A 288 19.75 -35.23 -4.78
N ILE A 289 20.16 -34.54 -3.71
CA ILE A 289 19.93 -33.12 -3.50
C ILE A 289 21.30 -32.43 -3.36
N GLY A 290 21.50 -31.32 -4.05
CA GLY A 290 22.70 -30.51 -3.92
C GLY A 290 22.65 -29.63 -2.67
N THR A 291 23.78 -29.57 -1.95
CA THR A 291 23.93 -28.59 -0.86
C THR A 291 24.25 -27.23 -1.45
N VAL A 292 23.33 -26.26 -1.27
CA VAL A 292 23.42 -24.93 -1.88
C VAL A 292 24.12 -23.95 -0.93
N SER A 293 24.97 -23.12 -1.48
CA SER A 293 25.66 -22.03 -0.76
C SER A 293 26.01 -20.88 -1.72
N VAL A 294 26.19 -19.68 -1.16
CA VAL A 294 26.69 -18.52 -1.90
C VAL A 294 28.18 -18.74 -2.25
N GLN A 295 28.61 -18.38 -3.44
CA GLN A 295 30.00 -18.44 -3.85
C GLN A 295 30.87 -17.43 -3.08
N SER A 296 32.09 -17.80 -2.75
CA SER A 296 33.01 -16.90 -2.08
C SER A 296 33.36 -15.63 -2.90
N THR A 297 33.13 -15.66 -4.20
CA THR A 297 33.36 -14.55 -5.13
C THR A 297 32.14 -13.62 -5.27
N ASP A 298 31.02 -13.92 -4.60
CA ASP A 298 29.76 -13.16 -4.74
C ASP A 298 29.86 -11.73 -4.21
N ALA A 299 30.81 -11.42 -3.34
CA ALA A 299 31.02 -10.09 -2.75
C ALA A 299 29.77 -9.52 -2.01
N GLY A 300 28.89 -10.40 -1.51
CA GLY A 300 27.69 -10.02 -0.75
C GLY A 300 26.47 -9.65 -1.60
N THR A 301 26.49 -9.94 -2.90
CA THR A 301 25.33 -9.68 -3.77
C THR A 301 24.25 -10.76 -3.68
N GLU A 302 24.63 -11.95 -3.14
CA GLU A 302 23.76 -13.14 -3.05
C GLU A 302 23.13 -13.55 -4.41
N ARG A 303 23.90 -13.32 -5.46
CA ARG A 303 23.53 -13.64 -6.84
C ARG A 303 24.35 -14.78 -7.44
N LEU A 304 25.56 -15.04 -6.92
CA LEU A 304 26.45 -16.09 -7.37
C LEU A 304 26.35 -17.29 -6.43
N TRP A 305 25.84 -18.39 -6.93
CA TRP A 305 25.52 -19.58 -6.16
C TRP A 305 26.30 -20.79 -6.60
N LYS A 306 26.49 -21.75 -5.69
CA LYS A 306 26.96 -23.08 -5.99
C LYS A 306 26.12 -24.13 -5.27
N ALA A 307 25.96 -25.27 -5.92
CA ALA A 307 25.38 -26.46 -5.32
C ALA A 307 26.36 -27.61 -5.44
N GLU A 308 26.65 -28.26 -4.34
CA GLU A 308 27.59 -29.40 -4.25
C GLU A 308 26.84 -30.69 -4.02
N PHE A 309 27.11 -31.70 -4.83
CA PHE A 309 26.54 -33.02 -4.75
C PHE A 309 27.65 -34.06 -4.80
N THR A 310 27.72 -34.91 -3.78
CA THR A 310 28.62 -36.06 -3.75
C THR A 310 27.97 -37.27 -4.39
N VAL A 311 28.59 -37.86 -5.38
CA VAL A 311 28.09 -39.04 -6.09
C VAL A 311 28.07 -40.21 -5.12
N PRO A 312 26.88 -40.79 -4.80
CA PRO A 312 26.78 -41.90 -3.84
C PRO A 312 27.34 -43.21 -4.40
N GLY A 313 27.75 -44.13 -3.51
CA GLY A 313 28.15 -45.46 -3.91
C GLY A 313 26.92 -46.28 -4.37
N GLU A 314 27.21 -47.38 -5.10
CA GLU A 314 26.18 -48.26 -5.69
C GLU A 314 25.11 -48.74 -4.71
N GLU A 315 25.42 -48.91 -3.43
CA GLU A 315 24.44 -49.30 -2.40
C GLU A 315 23.39 -48.21 -2.08
N SER A 316 23.73 -46.94 -2.39
CA SER A 316 22.86 -45.79 -2.08
C SER A 316 21.78 -45.57 -3.15
N PHE A 317 22.01 -45.96 -4.39
CA PHE A 317 21.03 -45.82 -5.49
C PHE A 317 19.79 -46.72 -5.32
N ALA A 318 19.84 -47.78 -4.46
CA ALA A 318 18.75 -48.68 -4.22
C ALA A 318 17.62 -48.10 -3.33
N ASN A 319 17.82 -46.90 -2.75
CA ASN A 319 16.91 -46.34 -1.74
C ASN A 319 16.29 -44.97 -2.17
N TYR A 320 16.44 -44.57 -3.42
CA TYR A 320 15.83 -43.34 -3.95
C TYR A 320 14.74 -43.63 -5.00
#